data_9e7277da29890f95e0d6b1095ff2e65c
#
_entry.id   9e7277da29890f95e0d6b1095ff2e65c
#
_cell.length_a   1.000
_cell.length_b   1.000
_cell.length_c   1.000
_cell.angle_alpha   90.00
_cell.angle_beta   90.00
_cell.angle_gamma   90.00
#
_symmetry.space_group_name_H-M   'P 1'
#
loop_
_entity.id
_entity.type
_entity.pdbx_description
1 polymer ?
#
loop_
_entity_poly.entity_id
_entity_poly.type
_entity_poly.pdbx_seq_one_letter_code
_entity_poly.pdbx_strand_id
1 'polypeptide(L)'
;MRDLYNRPKRLADWIKRVNEDVGEPDRTDILKFIEHMQDRERAILWIVRCITALITLRKPLGKPFRNATKEDMRLLLKWMEQKNYKASTNEKFRQVLKLFYKVVYGNTEYYPEQVKWLPSKVGKRRDVSNVFSSWQDNG
;
A
#
# COMPACT_ATOMS: atom_id res chain seq x y z
N MET A 1 -11.76 26.90 -8.57
CA MET A 1 -12.69 25.81 -8.88
C MET A 1 -12.88 24.91 -7.67
N ARG A 2 -14.10 24.53 -7.41
CA ARG A 2 -14.36 23.68 -6.26
C ARG A 2 -14.11 22.24 -6.57
N ASP A 3 -13.49 21.54 -5.61
CA ASP A 3 -13.24 20.11 -5.72
C ASP A 3 -14.55 19.37 -5.45
N LEU A 4 -15.11 18.74 -6.47
CA LEU A 4 -16.38 18.03 -6.35
C LEU A 4 -16.33 16.88 -5.36
N TYR A 5 -15.16 16.29 -5.17
CA TYR A 5 -14.99 15.15 -4.26
C TYR A 5 -14.49 15.58 -2.89
N ASN A 6 -14.25 16.88 -2.72
CA ASN A 6 -13.77 17.42 -1.44
C ASN A 6 -12.57 16.64 -0.92
N ARG A 7 -11.57 16.45 -1.76
CA ARG A 7 -10.41 15.63 -1.44
C ARG A 7 -9.67 16.05 -0.17
N PRO A 8 -9.44 17.37 0.05
CA PRO A 8 -8.76 17.75 1.30
C PRO A 8 -9.53 17.34 2.54
N LYS A 9 -10.85 17.42 2.50
CA LYS A 9 -11.67 16.99 3.63
C LYS A 9 -11.59 15.47 3.80
N ARG A 10 -11.63 14.73 2.70
CA ARG A 10 -11.52 13.27 2.77
C ARG A 10 -10.19 12.85 3.40
N LEU A 11 -9.11 13.50 3.02
CA LEU A 11 -7.81 13.18 3.59
C LEU A 11 -7.80 13.51 5.08
N ALA A 12 -8.32 14.69 5.47
CA ALA A 12 -8.38 15.06 6.86
C ALA A 12 -9.22 14.08 7.67
N ASP A 13 -10.33 13.60 7.11
CA ASP A 13 -11.17 12.61 7.78
C ASP A 13 -10.43 11.31 7.99
N TRP A 14 -9.66 10.86 6.99
CA TRP A 14 -8.89 9.63 7.12
C TRP A 14 -7.74 9.77 8.12
N ILE A 15 -7.08 10.93 8.14
CA ILE A 15 -6.05 11.18 9.14
C ILE A 15 -6.65 11.13 10.54
N LYS A 16 -7.84 11.70 10.71
CA LYS A 16 -8.53 11.66 11.98
C LYS A 16 -8.82 10.22 12.40
N ARG A 17 -9.27 9.38 11.45
CA ARG A 17 -9.54 7.98 11.74
C ARG A 17 -8.28 7.24 12.15
N VAL A 18 -7.15 7.55 11.52
CA VAL A 18 -5.89 6.94 11.91
C VAL A 18 -5.56 7.32 13.36
N ASN A 19 -5.75 8.58 13.71
CA ASN A 19 -5.47 9.05 15.06
C ASN A 19 -6.38 8.42 16.11
N GLU A 20 -7.63 8.16 15.75
CA GLU A 20 -8.63 7.69 16.72
C GLU A 20 -8.76 6.18 16.78
N ASP A 21 -8.62 5.51 15.63
CA ASP A 21 -8.96 4.10 15.53
C ASP A 21 -7.78 3.16 15.39
N VAL A 22 -6.63 3.67 14.99
CA VAL A 22 -5.45 2.84 14.78
C VAL A 22 -4.57 2.88 16.02
N GLY A 23 -4.22 1.70 16.54
CA GLY A 23 -3.37 1.61 17.72
C GLY A 23 -1.90 1.78 17.40
N GLU A 24 -1.12 2.00 18.46
CA GLU A 24 0.33 2.07 18.33
C GLU A 24 0.90 0.66 18.21
N PRO A 25 2.02 0.46 17.51
CA PRO A 25 2.85 1.51 16.89
C PRO A 25 2.40 1.91 15.47
N ASP A 26 1.38 1.25 14.95
CA ASP A 26 0.92 1.51 13.57
C ASP A 26 0.50 2.96 13.37
N ARG A 27 -0.14 3.55 14.37
CA ARG A 27 -0.59 4.93 14.25
C ARG A 27 0.58 5.85 13.93
N THR A 28 1.62 5.79 14.72
CA THR A 28 2.80 6.62 14.52
C THR A 28 3.42 6.37 13.16
N ASP A 29 3.53 5.10 12.78
CA ASP A 29 4.17 4.73 11.52
C ASP A 29 3.35 5.20 10.32
N ILE A 30 2.02 5.05 10.38
CA ILE A 30 1.16 5.48 9.28
C ILE A 30 1.15 7.00 9.17
N LEU A 31 1.11 7.71 10.30
CA LEU A 31 1.15 9.18 10.26
C LEU A 31 2.47 9.68 9.66
N LYS A 32 3.56 9.02 9.98
CA LYS A 32 4.86 9.35 9.41
C LYS A 32 4.86 9.15 7.90
N PHE A 33 4.25 8.08 7.45
CA PHE A 33 4.12 7.80 6.03
C PHE A 33 3.27 8.88 5.33
N ILE A 34 2.14 9.25 5.94
CA ILE A 34 1.28 10.30 5.39
C ILE A 34 2.05 11.61 5.26
N GLU A 35 2.78 11.99 6.30
CA GLU A 35 3.57 13.22 6.28
C GLU A 35 4.58 13.20 5.15
N HIS A 36 5.25 12.07 4.95
CA HIS A 36 6.21 11.91 3.86
C HIS A 36 5.54 12.14 2.50
N MET A 37 4.35 11.57 2.32
CA MET A 37 3.62 11.71 1.07
C MET A 37 3.17 13.15 0.84
N GLN A 38 2.74 13.83 1.90
CA GLN A 38 2.34 15.22 1.81
C GLN A 38 3.54 16.12 1.48
N ASP A 39 4.68 15.85 2.09
CA ASP A 39 5.89 16.63 1.83
C ASP A 39 6.34 16.50 0.38
N ARG A 40 6.05 15.38 -0.24
CA ARG A 40 6.37 15.16 -1.64
C ARG A 40 5.23 15.55 -2.57
N GLU A 41 4.22 16.19 -2.02
CA GLU A 41 3.08 16.70 -2.79
C GLU A 41 2.40 15.62 -3.63
N ARG A 42 2.31 14.42 -3.09
CA ARG A 42 1.61 13.34 -3.76
C ARG A 42 0.12 13.66 -3.84
N ALA A 43 -0.54 13.13 -4.87
CA ALA A 43 -1.97 13.35 -5.05
C ALA A 43 -2.75 12.91 -3.82
N ILE A 44 -3.69 13.75 -3.39
CA ILE A 44 -4.49 13.46 -2.20
C ILE A 44 -5.22 12.12 -2.35
N LEU A 45 -5.77 11.85 -3.53
CA LEU A 45 -6.48 10.61 -3.74
C LEU A 45 -5.57 9.39 -3.58
N TRP A 46 -4.31 9.50 -4.01
CA TRP A 46 -3.35 8.43 -3.82
C TRP A 46 -3.04 8.21 -2.35
N ILE A 47 -2.88 9.30 -1.59
CA ILE A 47 -2.62 9.19 -0.16
C ILE A 47 -3.79 8.50 0.55
N VAL A 48 -5.02 8.88 0.20
CA VAL A 48 -6.21 8.23 0.77
C VAL A 48 -6.22 6.74 0.44
N ARG A 49 -5.88 6.38 -0.78
CA ARG A 49 -5.82 4.97 -1.16
C ARG A 49 -4.76 4.20 -0.38
N CYS A 50 -3.62 4.84 -0.12
CA CYS A 50 -2.60 4.20 0.69
C CYS A 50 -3.10 3.96 2.12
N ILE A 51 -3.77 4.94 2.70
CA ILE A 51 -4.30 4.80 4.06
C ILE A 51 -5.33 3.67 4.13
N THR A 52 -6.27 3.65 3.19
CA THR A 52 -7.31 2.62 3.18
C THR A 52 -6.71 1.24 2.97
N ALA A 53 -5.70 1.12 2.12
CA ALA A 53 -5.03 -0.15 1.88
C ALA A 53 -4.35 -0.65 3.15
N LEU A 54 -3.63 0.22 3.85
CA LEU A 54 -2.93 -0.17 5.07
C LEU A 54 -3.92 -0.62 6.14
N ILE A 55 -5.01 0.11 6.31
CA ILE A 55 -6.03 -0.26 7.30
C ILE A 55 -6.63 -1.61 6.94
N THR A 56 -6.95 -1.83 5.67
CA THR A 56 -7.52 -3.10 5.20
C THR A 56 -6.56 -4.26 5.45
N LEU A 57 -5.29 -4.08 5.19
CA LEU A 57 -4.30 -5.16 5.29
C LEU A 57 -3.87 -5.44 6.72
N ARG A 58 -4.01 -4.47 7.61
CA ARG A 58 -3.56 -4.64 8.99
C ARG A 58 -4.30 -5.79 9.70
N LYS A 59 -5.58 -5.94 9.41
CA LYS A 59 -6.40 -6.95 10.09
C LYS A 59 -5.95 -8.38 9.74
N PRO A 60 -5.85 -8.75 8.44
CA PRO A 60 -5.36 -10.09 8.13
C PRO A 60 -3.89 -10.30 8.52
N LEU A 61 -3.11 -9.22 8.59
CA LEU A 61 -1.72 -9.34 9.01
C LEU A 61 -1.62 -9.78 10.46
N GLY A 62 -2.51 -9.32 11.33
CA GLY A 62 -2.61 -9.79 12.69
C GLY A 62 -1.55 -9.30 13.64
N LYS A 63 -0.69 -8.40 13.23
CA LYS A 63 0.39 -7.84 14.08
C LYS A 63 0.78 -6.48 13.55
N PRO A 64 1.47 -5.66 14.35
CA PRO A 64 1.94 -4.36 13.86
C PRO A 64 2.84 -4.53 12.65
N PHE A 65 2.75 -3.56 11.74
CA PHE A 65 3.55 -3.62 10.52
C PHE A 65 5.04 -3.72 10.80
N ARG A 66 5.52 -3.04 11.84
CA ARG A 66 6.95 -3.05 12.14
C ARG A 66 7.44 -4.42 12.61
N ASN A 67 6.55 -5.27 13.06
CA ASN A 67 6.90 -6.61 13.56
C ASN A 67 6.70 -7.70 12.52
N ALA A 68 6.17 -7.36 11.35
CA ALA A 68 5.90 -8.36 10.33
C ALA A 68 7.19 -8.85 9.69
N THR A 69 7.22 -10.13 9.36
CA THR A 69 8.35 -10.77 8.73
C THR A 69 8.05 -11.04 7.27
N LYS A 70 9.05 -11.54 6.56
CA LYS A 70 8.87 -11.94 5.17
C LYS A 70 7.78 -13.00 5.06
N GLU A 71 7.76 -13.95 6.00
CA GLU A 71 6.75 -15.00 6.00
C GLU A 71 5.35 -14.42 6.21
N ASP A 72 5.23 -13.42 7.08
CA ASP A 72 3.96 -12.76 7.30
C ASP A 72 3.46 -12.12 6.00
N MET A 73 4.37 -11.55 5.21
CA MET A 73 4.01 -10.97 3.93
C MET A 73 3.54 -12.04 2.94
N ARG A 74 4.17 -13.21 2.96
CA ARG A 74 3.74 -14.32 2.11
C ARG A 74 2.32 -14.76 2.44
N LEU A 75 2.02 -14.86 3.72
CA LEU A 75 0.69 -15.24 4.17
C LEU A 75 -0.33 -14.17 3.78
N LEU A 76 0.06 -12.91 3.86
CA LEU A 76 -0.80 -11.81 3.46
C LEU A 76 -1.12 -11.87 1.97
N LEU A 77 -0.14 -12.19 1.14
CA LEU A 77 -0.39 -12.36 -0.29
C LEU A 77 -1.38 -13.50 -0.56
N LYS A 78 -1.25 -14.61 0.16
CA LYS A 78 -2.20 -15.70 0.02
C LYS A 78 -3.61 -15.27 0.41
N TRP A 79 -3.72 -14.49 1.47
CA TRP A 79 -5.01 -13.96 1.88
C TRP A 79 -5.62 -13.10 0.77
N MET A 80 -4.79 -12.26 0.12
CA MET A 80 -5.26 -11.42 -0.99
C MET A 80 -5.78 -12.26 -2.14
N GLU A 81 -5.08 -13.36 -2.47
CA GLU A 81 -5.52 -14.26 -3.53
C GLU A 81 -6.86 -14.90 -3.20
N GLN A 82 -7.04 -15.29 -1.94
CA GLN A 82 -8.28 -15.94 -1.50
C GLN A 82 -9.46 -14.99 -1.51
N LYS A 83 -9.21 -13.69 -1.36
CA LYS A 83 -10.27 -12.68 -1.41
C LYS A 83 -10.78 -12.43 -2.82
N ASN A 84 -10.06 -12.94 -3.82
CA ASN A 84 -10.47 -12.83 -5.22
C ASN A 84 -10.59 -11.38 -5.67
N TYR A 85 -9.68 -10.53 -5.21
CA TYR A 85 -9.62 -9.16 -5.68
C TYR A 85 -9.17 -9.11 -7.13
N LYS A 86 -9.50 -8.02 -7.82
CA LYS A 86 -8.98 -7.80 -9.16
C LYS A 86 -7.45 -7.72 -9.12
N ALA A 87 -6.82 -8.08 -10.24
CA ALA A 87 -5.36 -8.02 -10.34
C ALA A 87 -4.83 -6.62 -10.04
N SER A 88 -5.55 -5.58 -10.52
CA SER A 88 -5.13 -4.20 -10.26
C SER A 88 -5.20 -3.85 -8.78
N THR A 89 -6.18 -4.39 -8.05
CA THR A 89 -6.28 -4.16 -6.62
C THR A 89 -5.12 -4.80 -5.89
N ASN A 90 -4.79 -6.05 -6.24
CA ASN A 90 -3.67 -6.74 -5.64
C ASN A 90 -2.35 -6.02 -5.92
N GLU A 91 -2.21 -5.50 -7.13
CA GLU A 91 -1.02 -4.73 -7.49
C GLU A 91 -0.89 -3.49 -6.62
N LYS A 92 -1.99 -2.77 -6.40
CA LYS A 92 -1.96 -1.58 -5.56
C LYS A 92 -1.60 -1.92 -4.12
N PHE A 93 -2.14 -3.00 -3.59
CA PHE A 93 -1.79 -3.44 -2.24
C PHE A 93 -0.29 -3.70 -2.11
N ARG A 94 0.29 -4.40 -3.09
CA ARG A 94 1.72 -4.67 -3.07
C ARG A 94 2.54 -3.38 -3.18
N GLN A 95 2.11 -2.47 -4.05
CA GLN A 95 2.79 -1.18 -4.19
C GLN A 95 2.76 -0.38 -2.90
N VAL A 96 1.61 -0.34 -2.23
CA VAL A 96 1.47 0.39 -0.98
C VAL A 96 2.36 -0.23 0.10
N LEU A 97 2.36 -1.56 0.21
CA LEU A 97 3.21 -2.24 1.20
C LEU A 97 4.68 -1.93 0.96
N LYS A 98 5.13 -2.05 -0.27
CA LYS A 98 6.53 -1.77 -0.58
C LYS A 98 6.90 -0.33 -0.24
N LEU A 99 6.05 0.60 -0.64
CA LEU A 99 6.32 2.02 -0.40
C LEU A 99 6.30 2.33 1.09
N PHE A 100 5.31 1.82 1.80
CA PHE A 100 5.17 2.05 3.23
C PHE A 100 6.43 1.57 3.98
N TYR A 101 6.85 0.33 3.72
CA TYR A 101 8.02 -0.21 4.40
C TYR A 101 9.29 0.54 4.02
N LYS A 102 9.41 0.96 2.78
CA LYS A 102 10.59 1.72 2.36
C LYS A 102 10.66 3.07 3.08
N VAL A 103 9.53 3.76 3.15
CA VAL A 103 9.49 5.10 3.75
C VAL A 103 9.71 5.04 5.26
N VAL A 104 9.07 4.09 5.93
CA VAL A 104 9.05 4.06 7.38
C VAL A 104 10.23 3.29 7.96
N TYR A 105 10.59 2.17 7.35
CA TYR A 105 11.60 1.27 7.92
C TYR A 105 12.85 1.11 7.07
N GLY A 106 12.83 1.59 5.84
CA GLY A 106 13.96 1.45 4.93
C GLY A 106 14.79 2.72 4.85
N ASN A 107 15.50 2.87 3.75
CA ASN A 107 16.21 4.10 3.48
C ASN A 107 15.83 4.55 2.06
N THR A 108 16.48 5.59 1.57
CA THR A 108 16.12 6.16 0.27
C THR A 108 16.46 5.25 -0.91
N GLU A 109 17.34 4.27 -0.70
CA GLU A 109 17.83 3.43 -1.79
C GLU A 109 17.29 2.00 -1.76
N TYR A 110 17.02 1.47 -0.59
CA TYR A 110 16.72 0.05 -0.46
C TYR A 110 15.40 -0.21 0.23
N TYR A 111 14.70 -1.24 -0.23
CA TYR A 111 13.51 -1.74 0.44
C TYR A 111 13.91 -2.68 1.58
N PRO A 112 13.17 -2.66 2.71
CA PRO A 112 13.41 -3.64 3.78
C PRO A 112 13.17 -5.06 3.30
N GLU A 113 13.79 -6.01 3.96
CA GLU A 113 13.74 -7.42 3.60
C GLU A 113 12.32 -7.97 3.49
N GLN A 114 11.42 -7.51 4.35
CA GLN A 114 10.05 -8.02 4.37
C GLN A 114 9.37 -7.86 3.02
N VAL A 115 9.65 -6.77 2.31
CA VAL A 115 8.94 -6.45 1.07
C VAL A 115 9.83 -6.38 -0.16
N LYS A 116 11.13 -6.54 0.01
CA LYS A 116 12.08 -6.40 -1.09
C LYS A 116 11.73 -7.33 -2.26
N TRP A 117 11.26 -8.52 -1.95
CA TRP A 117 10.96 -9.54 -2.95
C TRP A 117 9.58 -9.38 -3.60
N LEU A 118 8.73 -8.49 -3.08
CA LEU A 118 7.38 -8.34 -3.61
C LEU A 118 7.44 -7.72 -5.01
N PRO A 119 6.74 -8.30 -5.99
CA PRO A 119 6.65 -7.66 -7.30
C PRO A 119 5.78 -6.41 -7.21
N SER A 120 6.25 -5.34 -7.85
CA SER A 120 5.50 -4.09 -7.84
C SER A 120 4.36 -4.11 -8.84
N LYS A 121 4.48 -4.92 -9.87
CA LYS A 121 3.49 -4.98 -10.94
C LYS A 121 2.96 -6.38 -11.10
N VAL A 122 1.72 -6.47 -11.52
CA VAL A 122 1.10 -7.74 -11.83
C VAL A 122 1.61 -8.23 -13.17
N GLY A 123 1.94 -9.51 -13.24
CA GLY A 123 2.23 -10.19 -14.49
C GLY A 123 3.15 -9.46 -15.43
N LYS A 124 4.14 -9.07 -14.96
CA LYS A 124 5.04 -8.41 -15.77
C LYS A 124 5.51 -9.19 -16.98
N ARG A 125 5.36 -9.26 -17.69
CA ARG A 125 5.47 -9.88 -18.47
C ARG A 125 6.15 -9.97 -19.28
N ARG A 126 6.43 -10.26 -19.38
CA ARG A 126 6.76 -10.44 -20.02
C ARG A 126 7.00 -10.54 -20.78
N ASP A 127 7.26 -10.74 -21.09
CA ASP A 127 7.24 -10.84 -21.62
C ASP A 127 7.03 -10.97 -22.28
N VAL A 128 6.93 -11.10 -22.78
CA VAL A 128 6.47 -11.20 -23.15
C VAL A 128 6.02 -11.33 -23.71
N SER A 129 6.02 -11.41 -24.08
CA SER A 129 5.40 -11.54 -24.37
C SER A 129 4.75 -11.67 -24.51
N ASN A 130 4.56 -11.72 -24.71
CA ASN A 130 3.73 -11.67 -24.49
C ASN A 130 3.14 -11.43 -24.49
N VAL A 131 3.27 -11.41 -24.91
CA VAL A 131 2.60 -11.07 -24.62
C VAL A 131 1.98 -10.66 -24.77
N PHE A 132 1.79 -10.49 -25.22
CA PHE A 132 1.13 -10.06 -25.12
C PHE A 132 0.38 -9.79 -25.04
N SER A 133 0.29 -9.76 -25.18
CA SER A 133 -0.47 -9.53 -24.86
C SER A 133 -0.99 -9.48 -24.25
N SER A 134 -1.21 -9.69 -24.25
CA SER A 134 -1.73 -9.57 -23.49
C SER A 134 -1.67 -9.02 -22.83
N TRP A 135 -1.41 -8.78 -22.92
CA TRP A 135 -1.35 -8.29 -22.01
C TRP A 135 -1.81 -7.26 -22.04
N GLN A 136 -2.03 -7.12 -22.47
CA GLN A 136 -2.48 -6.48 -22.19
C GLN A 136 -3.49 -6.14 -21.61
N ASP A 137 -4.07 -6.24 -21.59
CA ASP A 137 -4.94 -5.93 -20.84
C ASP A 137 -4.92 -5.77 -19.80
N ASN A 138 -4.54 -5.61 -19.76
CA ASN A 138 -4.42 -5.49 -18.79
C ASN A 138 -4.08 -5.02 -18.16
N GLY A 139 -3.91 -4.74 -18.37
CA GLY A 139 -3.45 -4.45 -17.79
C GLY A 139 -3.10 -4.36 -17.30
#